data_6491d41a1819894fa28ff1891277db87
#
_entry.id   6491d41a1819894fa28ff1891277db87
#
_cell.length_a   1.000
_cell.length_b   1.000
_cell.length_c   1.000
_cell.angle_alpha   90.00
_cell.angle_beta   90.00
_cell.angle_gamma   90.00
#
_symmetry.space_group_name_H-M   'P 1'
#
loop_
_entity.id
_entity.type
_entity.pdbx_description
1 polymer ?
#
loop_
_entity_poly.entity_id
_entity_poly.type
_entity_poly.pdbx_seq_one_letter_code
_entity_poly.pdbx_strand_id
1 'polypeptide(L)'
;IGKGYKYKKDSENNEIRELTSQSLSPAYFQIGSGFLWKKSEKLWLNYSPIASRLILVSKRFTENLTGNEKYFGVDKNKSSRYELGANLTFHSQGSIFENVNYRQDLKLFSNYLEEASNVDLDYLVQIDFDVNPLLSTQLIFQLIYDDNAVSRLQVREVFGIGAQLKLN
;
A
#
# COMPACT_ATOMS: atom_id res chain seq x y z
N ILE A 1 -9.49 7.11 14.69
CA ILE A 1 -8.76 7.98 13.76
C ILE A 1 -7.29 7.77 14.05
N GLY A 2 -6.58 7.00 13.17
CA GLY A 2 -5.21 6.55 13.40
C GLY A 2 -4.19 7.69 13.33
N LYS A 3 -3.27 7.72 14.29
CA LYS A 3 -2.03 8.49 14.24
C LYS A 3 -0.87 7.50 14.24
N GLY A 4 0.05 7.64 13.28
CA GLY A 4 1.30 6.89 13.26
C GLY A 4 2.40 7.66 13.98
N TYR A 5 3.24 6.97 14.73
CA TYR A 5 4.35 7.56 15.46
C TYR A 5 5.62 6.76 15.23
N LYS A 6 6.75 7.47 15.21
CA LYS A 6 8.09 6.88 15.22
C LYS A 6 8.80 7.36 16.50
N TYR A 7 9.56 6.45 17.12
CA TYR A 7 10.41 6.80 18.24
C TYR A 7 11.79 7.16 17.72
N LYS A 8 12.31 8.32 18.11
CA LYS A 8 13.68 8.75 17.87
C LYS A 8 14.34 9.06 19.20
N LYS A 9 15.65 8.97 19.26
CA LYS A 9 16.44 9.48 20.39
C LYS A 9 16.88 10.91 20.11
N ASP A 10 16.73 11.78 21.09
CA ASP A 10 17.26 13.14 21.04
C ASP A 10 18.78 13.17 21.31
N SER A 11 19.38 14.37 21.30
CA SER A 11 20.80 14.58 21.59
C SER A 11 21.20 14.18 23.01
N GLU A 12 20.25 14.05 23.93
CA GLU A 12 20.42 13.63 25.33
C GLU A 12 20.08 12.15 25.55
N ASN A 13 19.86 11.37 24.44
CA ASN A 13 19.52 9.94 24.45
C ASN A 13 18.12 9.61 25.02
N ASN A 14 17.23 10.62 25.18
CA ASN A 14 15.84 10.41 25.58
C ASN A 14 14.99 9.97 24.36
N GLU A 15 14.03 9.07 24.58
CA GLU A 15 13.10 8.66 23.52
C GLU A 15 12.05 9.75 23.26
N ILE A 16 12.10 10.35 22.06
CA ILE A 16 11.09 11.31 21.61
C ILE A 16 10.12 10.61 20.66
N ARG A 17 8.83 10.87 20.88
CA ARG A 17 7.75 10.36 20.03
C ARG A 17 7.43 11.37 18.93
N GLU A 18 7.83 11.09 17.70
CA GLU A 18 7.55 11.91 16.53
C GLU A 18 6.30 11.42 15.80
N LEU A 19 5.36 12.31 15.52
CA LEU A 19 4.17 11.99 14.71
C LEU A 19 4.59 11.85 13.25
N THR A 20 4.41 10.67 12.67
CA THR A 20 4.79 10.37 11.27
C THR A 20 3.61 10.34 10.32
N SER A 21 2.39 10.16 10.81
CA SER A 21 1.17 10.21 9.99
C SER A 21 -0.04 10.55 10.85
N GLN A 22 -1.07 11.08 10.22
CA GLN A 22 -2.37 11.35 10.85
C GLN A 22 -3.49 11.03 9.89
N SER A 23 -4.74 11.09 10.35
CA SER A 23 -5.90 10.89 9.51
C SER A 23 -5.85 11.81 8.29
N LEU A 24 -6.06 11.26 7.08
CA LEU A 24 -5.96 11.95 5.79
C LEU A 24 -4.58 12.57 5.48
N SER A 25 -3.53 12.09 6.13
CA SER A 25 -2.16 12.50 5.81
C SER A 25 -1.20 11.31 5.94
N PRO A 26 -0.91 10.60 4.83
CA PRO A 26 -1.38 10.88 3.46
C PRO A 26 -2.83 10.45 3.18
N ALA A 27 -3.49 11.11 2.22
CA ALA A 27 -4.70 10.65 1.56
C ALA A 27 -4.44 10.52 0.05
N TYR A 28 -4.97 9.47 -0.57
CA TYR A 28 -4.81 9.18 -1.99
C TYR A 28 -6.17 9.18 -2.66
N PHE A 29 -6.29 9.94 -3.74
CA PHE A 29 -7.44 9.93 -4.63
C PHE A 29 -6.95 9.53 -6.02
N GLN A 30 -7.58 8.52 -6.61
CA GLN A 30 -7.22 8.04 -7.93
C GLN A 30 -8.47 7.89 -8.79
N ILE A 31 -8.38 8.36 -10.02
CA ILE A 31 -9.37 8.16 -11.06
C ILE A 31 -8.66 7.77 -12.35
N GLY A 32 -9.22 6.84 -13.11
CA GLY A 32 -8.64 6.40 -14.36
C GLY A 32 -9.70 5.95 -15.35
N SER A 33 -9.39 6.09 -16.64
CA SER A 33 -10.18 5.55 -17.74
C SER A 33 -9.42 4.40 -18.38
N GLY A 34 -10.09 3.26 -18.61
CA GLY A 34 -9.39 2.09 -19.08
C GLY A 34 -10.29 0.89 -19.38
N PHE A 35 -9.69 -0.29 -19.36
CA PHE A 35 -10.30 -1.55 -19.73
C PHE A 35 -10.31 -2.51 -18.53
N LEU A 36 -11.48 -3.06 -18.26
CA LEU A 36 -11.64 -4.14 -17.28
C LEU A 36 -11.87 -5.46 -18.01
N TRP A 37 -10.89 -6.37 -17.89
CA TRP A 37 -11.11 -7.77 -18.24
C TRP A 37 -11.48 -8.53 -16.97
N LYS A 38 -12.67 -9.14 -16.96
CA LYS A 38 -13.21 -9.84 -15.80
C LYS A 38 -13.74 -11.20 -16.24
N LYS A 39 -13.03 -12.26 -15.84
CA LYS A 39 -13.48 -13.64 -16.05
C LYS A 39 -14.50 -14.04 -14.98
N SER A 40 -14.31 -13.58 -13.74
CA SER A 40 -15.19 -13.83 -12.60
C SER A 40 -14.88 -12.80 -11.49
N GLU A 41 -15.63 -12.84 -10.39
CA GLU A 41 -15.28 -12.06 -9.17
C GLU A 41 -13.92 -12.49 -8.58
N LYS A 42 -13.46 -13.68 -8.91
CA LYS A 42 -12.21 -14.26 -8.41
C LYS A 42 -11.00 -14.01 -9.32
N LEU A 43 -11.20 -13.53 -10.55
CA LEU A 43 -10.13 -13.30 -11.51
C LEU A 43 -10.47 -12.15 -12.43
N TRP A 44 -9.74 -11.05 -12.31
CA TRP A 44 -9.89 -9.86 -13.12
C TRP A 44 -8.60 -9.06 -13.25
N LEU A 45 -8.51 -8.29 -14.32
CA LEU A 45 -7.45 -7.36 -14.64
C LEU A 45 -8.07 -6.03 -15.04
N ASN A 46 -7.64 -4.93 -14.43
CA ASN A 46 -7.99 -3.58 -14.81
C ASN A 46 -6.74 -2.83 -15.28
N TYR A 47 -6.78 -2.34 -16.51
CA TYR A 47 -5.71 -1.53 -17.08
C TYR A 47 -6.24 -0.16 -17.47
N SER A 48 -5.71 0.89 -16.87
CA SER A 48 -6.06 2.28 -17.12
C SER A 48 -4.84 3.00 -17.71
N PRO A 49 -4.76 3.17 -19.04
CA PRO A 49 -3.64 3.87 -19.68
C PRO A 49 -3.60 5.36 -19.33
N ILE A 50 -4.72 5.92 -18.88
CA ILE A 50 -4.81 7.29 -18.39
C ILE A 50 -5.43 7.25 -17.00
N ALA A 51 -4.60 7.45 -15.98
CA ALA A 51 -4.97 7.50 -14.58
C ALA A 51 -4.37 8.73 -13.91
N SER A 52 -5.18 9.46 -13.16
CA SER A 52 -4.76 10.59 -12.33
C SER A 52 -4.73 10.18 -10.87
N ARG A 53 -3.67 10.51 -10.16
CA ARG A 53 -3.51 10.28 -8.72
C ARG A 53 -3.22 11.62 -8.04
N LEU A 54 -4.00 11.95 -7.03
CA LEU A 54 -3.79 13.13 -6.17
C LEU A 54 -3.43 12.65 -4.78
N ILE A 55 -2.28 13.04 -4.31
CA ILE A 55 -1.77 12.76 -2.97
C ILE A 55 -1.96 14.03 -2.14
N LEU A 56 -2.64 13.92 -1.00
CA LEU A 56 -2.82 15.02 -0.06
C LEU A 56 -2.10 14.71 1.25
N VAL A 57 -1.39 15.70 1.78
CA VAL A 57 -0.71 15.60 3.07
C VAL A 57 -0.94 16.88 3.89
N SER A 58 -0.89 16.75 5.19
CA SER A 58 -0.87 17.93 6.06
C SER A 58 0.45 18.67 5.89
N LYS A 59 0.39 19.97 5.65
CA LYS A 59 1.53 20.86 5.49
C LYS A 59 2.53 20.77 6.65
N ARG A 60 2.04 20.49 7.84
CA ARG A 60 2.85 20.23 9.03
C ARG A 60 3.99 19.22 8.82
N PHE A 61 3.76 18.20 7.96
CA PHE A 61 4.77 17.18 7.69
C PHE A 61 5.75 17.57 6.59
N THR A 62 5.46 18.62 5.82
CA THR A 62 6.31 19.11 4.74
C THR A 62 7.07 20.40 5.09
N GLU A 63 6.66 21.13 6.12
CA GLU A 63 7.29 22.40 6.51
C GLU A 63 8.74 22.21 7.01
N ASN A 64 9.00 21.12 7.73
CA ASN A 64 10.31 20.86 8.37
C ASN A 64 11.21 19.93 7.54
N LEU A 65 10.86 19.62 6.29
CA LEU A 65 11.71 18.83 5.41
C LEU A 65 12.99 19.59 5.07
N THR A 66 14.12 18.89 4.97
CA THR A 66 15.44 19.46 4.69
C THR A 66 15.92 19.01 3.30
N GLY A 67 16.63 19.90 2.59
CA GLY A 67 17.18 19.58 1.27
C GLY A 67 16.10 19.14 0.29
N ASN A 68 16.34 18.00 -0.37
CA ASN A 68 15.44 17.38 -1.37
C ASN A 68 14.51 16.32 -0.77
N GLU A 69 14.36 16.26 0.56
CA GLU A 69 13.45 15.31 1.21
C GLU A 69 12.01 15.57 0.76
N LYS A 70 11.27 14.48 0.58
CA LYS A 70 9.83 14.50 0.26
C LYS A 70 9.06 13.71 1.31
N TYR A 71 7.82 14.09 1.56
CA TYR A 71 6.91 13.34 2.42
C TYR A 71 5.82 12.72 1.55
N PHE A 72 5.85 11.40 1.37
CA PHE A 72 5.01 10.67 0.41
C PHE A 72 5.02 11.31 -0.99
N GLY A 73 6.22 11.66 -1.48
CA GLY A 73 6.41 12.30 -2.76
C GLY A 73 6.05 13.79 -2.81
N VAL A 74 5.49 14.37 -1.75
CA VAL A 74 5.13 15.79 -1.69
C VAL A 74 6.33 16.61 -1.22
N ASP A 75 6.66 17.64 -2.00
CA ASP A 75 7.79 18.53 -1.74
C ASP A 75 7.59 19.38 -0.49
N LYS A 76 8.71 19.96 0.00
CA LYS A 76 8.73 20.90 1.09
C LYS A 76 7.72 22.04 0.90
N ASN A 77 7.02 22.39 1.97
CA ASN A 77 6.00 23.44 2.03
C ASN A 77 4.77 23.23 1.13
N LYS A 78 4.66 22.08 0.43
CA LYS A 78 3.45 21.72 -0.32
C LYS A 78 2.55 20.81 0.51
N SER A 79 1.26 20.76 0.16
CA SER A 79 0.24 19.90 0.80
C SER A 79 -0.35 18.88 -0.17
N SER A 80 0.07 18.91 -1.41
CA SER A 80 -0.43 17.99 -2.43
C SER A 80 0.62 17.70 -3.49
N ARG A 81 0.44 16.55 -4.14
CA ARG A 81 1.15 16.14 -5.35
C ARG A 81 0.13 15.56 -6.32
N TYR A 82 0.25 15.94 -7.57
CA TYR A 82 -0.55 15.41 -8.68
C TYR A 82 0.34 14.55 -9.58
N GLU A 83 -0.20 13.41 -9.99
CA GLU A 83 0.42 12.48 -10.91
C GLU A 83 -0.55 12.10 -12.02
N LEU A 84 -0.04 11.92 -13.21
CA LEU A 84 -0.76 11.42 -14.38
C LEU A 84 0.02 10.25 -14.94
N GLY A 85 -0.63 9.13 -15.20
CA GLY A 85 0.10 7.95 -15.62
C GLY A 85 -0.76 6.79 -16.06
N ALA A 86 -0.19 5.59 -16.07
CA ALA A 86 -0.89 4.33 -16.27
C ALA A 86 -1.01 3.56 -14.96
N ASN A 87 -2.15 2.90 -14.79
CA ASN A 87 -2.41 1.99 -13.68
C ASN A 87 -2.79 0.61 -14.19
N LEU A 88 -2.23 -0.43 -13.57
CA LEU A 88 -2.64 -1.81 -13.77
C LEU A 88 -2.94 -2.44 -12.42
N THR A 89 -4.11 -3.04 -12.30
CA THR A 89 -4.52 -3.79 -11.10
C THR A 89 -4.93 -5.19 -11.53
N PHE A 90 -4.35 -6.20 -10.89
CA PHE A 90 -4.69 -7.59 -11.11
C PHE A 90 -5.13 -8.21 -9.79
N HIS A 91 -6.19 -9.01 -9.85
CA HIS A 91 -6.72 -9.77 -8.73
C HIS A 91 -6.94 -11.23 -9.11
N SER A 92 -6.51 -12.12 -8.24
CA SER A 92 -6.81 -13.54 -8.35
C SER A 92 -6.99 -14.15 -6.97
N GLN A 93 -8.01 -15.00 -6.82
CA GLN A 93 -8.24 -15.79 -5.61
C GLN A 93 -8.82 -17.15 -5.95
N GLY A 94 -8.53 -18.14 -5.13
CA GLY A 94 -8.99 -19.52 -5.34
C GLY A 94 -8.52 -20.45 -4.24
N SER A 95 -8.82 -21.74 -4.42
CA SER A 95 -8.33 -22.80 -3.56
C SER A 95 -7.20 -23.55 -4.26
N ILE A 96 -6.10 -23.79 -3.56
CA ILE A 96 -4.99 -24.64 -3.99
C ILE A 96 -5.28 -26.08 -3.62
N PHE A 97 -5.81 -26.28 -2.42
CA PHE A 97 -6.28 -27.54 -1.86
C PHE A 97 -7.61 -27.32 -1.13
N GLU A 98 -8.29 -28.37 -0.68
CA GLU A 98 -9.57 -28.27 0.02
C GLU A 98 -9.56 -27.34 1.26
N ASN A 99 -8.40 -27.28 1.92
CA ASN A 99 -8.20 -26.50 3.14
C ASN A 99 -7.17 -25.36 2.97
N VAL A 100 -6.75 -25.04 1.73
CA VAL A 100 -5.78 -23.99 1.44
C VAL A 100 -6.33 -23.07 0.37
N ASN A 101 -6.57 -21.81 0.78
CA ASN A 101 -7.05 -20.77 -0.12
C ASN A 101 -5.94 -19.74 -0.35
N TYR A 102 -5.94 -19.13 -1.52
CA TYR A 102 -5.04 -18.02 -1.82
C TYR A 102 -5.80 -16.81 -2.33
N ARG A 103 -5.23 -15.66 -2.10
CA ARG A 103 -5.59 -14.38 -2.71
C ARG A 103 -4.31 -13.66 -3.10
N GLN A 104 -4.29 -13.06 -4.29
CA GLN A 104 -3.22 -12.18 -4.72
C GLN A 104 -3.79 -10.92 -5.36
N ASP A 105 -3.18 -9.80 -5.02
CA ASP A 105 -3.48 -8.48 -5.54
C ASP A 105 -2.18 -7.84 -6.01
N LEU A 106 -2.11 -7.44 -7.27
CA LEU A 106 -1.00 -6.70 -7.85
C LEU A 106 -1.51 -5.32 -8.28
N LYS A 107 -0.78 -4.27 -7.90
CA LYS A 107 -1.00 -2.91 -8.39
C LYS A 107 0.31 -2.36 -8.92
N LEU A 108 0.27 -1.83 -10.13
CA LEU A 108 1.37 -1.13 -10.76
C LEU A 108 0.90 0.28 -11.14
N PHE A 109 1.76 1.26 -10.94
CA PHE A 109 1.51 2.62 -11.39
C PHE A 109 2.79 3.21 -11.98
N SER A 110 2.69 3.79 -13.18
CA SER A 110 3.78 4.49 -13.86
C SER A 110 3.39 5.96 -14.02
N ASN A 111 4.19 6.88 -13.51
CA ASN A 111 3.95 8.32 -13.57
C ASN A 111 4.55 8.91 -14.84
N TYR A 112 3.74 9.41 -15.76
CA TYR A 112 4.17 10.02 -17.02
C TYR A 112 4.79 11.41 -16.85
N LEU A 113 4.50 12.10 -15.74
CA LEU A 113 4.98 13.46 -15.48
C LEU A 113 6.39 13.49 -14.88
N GLU A 114 6.88 12.34 -14.46
CA GLU A 114 8.23 12.15 -13.94
C GLU A 114 8.94 11.03 -14.72
N GLU A 115 9.68 10.16 -14.05
CA GLU A 115 10.35 9.03 -14.68
C GLU A 115 9.37 7.89 -14.94
N ALA A 116 8.74 7.84 -16.11
CA ALA A 116 7.75 6.82 -16.48
C ALA A 116 8.29 5.37 -16.42
N SER A 117 9.61 5.19 -16.46
CA SER A 117 10.30 3.90 -16.27
C SER A 117 10.29 3.42 -14.82
N ASN A 118 10.15 4.33 -13.86
CA ASN A 118 9.98 4.00 -12.45
C ASN A 118 8.53 3.60 -12.19
N VAL A 119 8.30 2.31 -11.98
CA VAL A 119 6.98 1.76 -11.77
C VAL A 119 6.81 1.48 -10.28
N ASP A 120 5.85 2.15 -9.65
CA ASP A 120 5.40 1.81 -8.31
C ASP A 120 4.77 0.41 -8.33
N LEU A 121 5.10 -0.40 -7.35
CA LEU A 121 4.62 -1.78 -7.16
C LEU A 121 4.00 -1.94 -5.77
N ASP A 122 2.81 -2.51 -5.71
CA ASP A 122 2.22 -3.10 -4.51
C ASP A 122 1.70 -4.49 -4.86
N TYR A 123 2.39 -5.53 -4.40
CA TYR A 123 2.03 -6.91 -4.63
C TYR A 123 1.81 -7.63 -3.31
N LEU A 124 0.58 -8.08 -3.09
CA LEU A 124 0.15 -8.81 -1.90
C LEU A 124 -0.24 -10.24 -2.27
N VAL A 125 0.29 -11.19 -1.54
CA VAL A 125 -0.14 -12.60 -1.54
C VAL A 125 -0.57 -12.97 -0.13
N GLN A 126 -1.76 -13.52 -0.02
CA GLN A 126 -2.31 -14.09 1.21
C GLN A 126 -2.61 -15.56 0.98
N ILE A 127 -2.23 -16.39 1.92
CA ILE A 127 -2.56 -17.82 1.95
C ILE A 127 -3.24 -18.11 3.28
N ASP A 128 -4.44 -18.66 3.20
CA ASP A 128 -5.24 -19.05 4.35
C ASP A 128 -5.28 -20.58 4.43
N PHE A 129 -5.00 -21.11 5.61
CA PHE A 129 -5.00 -22.54 5.90
C PHE A 129 -6.10 -22.84 6.93
N ASP A 130 -7.10 -23.61 6.55
CA ASP A 130 -8.15 -24.11 7.43
C ASP A 130 -7.66 -25.41 8.11
N VAL A 131 -7.08 -25.29 9.30
CA VAL A 131 -6.52 -26.43 10.05
C VAL A 131 -7.61 -27.37 10.53
N ASN A 132 -8.72 -26.78 11.04
CA ASN A 132 -9.94 -27.47 11.44
C ASN A 132 -11.09 -26.45 11.58
N PRO A 133 -12.35 -26.88 11.91
CA PRO A 133 -13.48 -25.94 12.02
C PRO A 133 -13.35 -24.84 13.06
N LEU A 134 -12.39 -24.94 13.98
CA LEU A 134 -12.14 -23.98 15.05
C LEU A 134 -10.86 -23.15 14.84
N LEU A 135 -9.92 -23.65 14.04
CA LEU A 135 -8.58 -23.07 13.92
C LEU A 135 -8.24 -22.81 12.45
N SER A 136 -7.84 -21.61 12.16
CA SER A 136 -7.24 -21.22 10.87
C SER A 136 -5.90 -20.52 11.07
N THR A 137 -5.04 -20.56 10.07
CA THR A 137 -3.80 -19.79 10.01
C THR A 137 -3.73 -19.01 8.72
N GLN A 138 -3.03 -17.88 8.74
CA GLN A 138 -2.89 -17.00 7.61
C GLN A 138 -1.44 -16.58 7.45
N LEU A 139 -0.94 -16.63 6.23
CA LEU A 139 0.34 -16.07 5.83
C LEU A 139 0.10 -14.94 4.83
N ILE A 140 0.61 -13.74 5.13
CA ILE A 140 0.58 -12.61 4.22
C ILE A 140 2.01 -12.23 3.86
N PHE A 141 2.27 -12.10 2.56
CA PHE A 141 3.50 -11.59 2.00
C PHE A 141 3.18 -10.39 1.12
N GLN A 142 3.84 -9.25 1.35
CA GLN A 142 3.63 -8.04 0.57
C GLN A 142 4.96 -7.41 0.17
N LEU A 143 5.08 -7.09 -1.10
CA LEU A 143 6.17 -6.32 -1.68
C LEU A 143 5.65 -4.94 -2.05
N ILE A 144 6.33 -3.89 -1.60
CA ILE A 144 6.01 -2.50 -1.92
C ILE A 144 7.28 -1.83 -2.45
N TYR A 145 7.18 -1.22 -3.60
CA TYR A 145 8.18 -0.32 -4.15
C TYR A 145 7.49 0.97 -4.58
N ASP A 146 7.94 2.10 -4.05
CA ASP A 146 7.48 3.45 -4.40
C ASP A 146 8.72 4.33 -4.36
N ASP A 147 9.20 4.72 -5.55
CA ASP A 147 10.43 5.50 -5.70
C ASP A 147 10.31 6.89 -5.05
N ASN A 148 9.12 7.44 -5.03
CA ASN A 148 8.85 8.77 -4.50
C ASN A 148 8.67 8.80 -2.98
N ALA A 149 8.34 7.67 -2.36
CA ALA A 149 8.19 7.56 -0.92
C ALA A 149 9.44 6.97 -0.26
N VAL A 150 9.89 5.83 -0.76
CA VAL A 150 11.08 5.13 -0.27
C VAL A 150 11.70 4.40 -1.45
N SER A 151 12.79 4.93 -2.02
CA SER A 151 13.47 4.40 -3.22
C SER A 151 14.15 3.03 -2.97
N ARG A 152 13.44 2.12 -2.32
CA ARG A 152 13.85 0.74 -2.06
C ARG A 152 12.65 -0.18 -1.93
N LEU A 153 12.85 -1.44 -2.28
CA LEU A 153 11.85 -2.49 -2.06
C LEU A 153 11.63 -2.70 -0.56
N GLN A 154 10.38 -2.65 -0.16
CA GLN A 154 9.92 -2.95 1.19
C GLN A 154 9.23 -4.31 1.18
N VAL A 155 9.57 -5.16 2.13
CA VAL A 155 8.98 -6.49 2.32
C VAL A 155 8.25 -6.51 3.63
N ARG A 156 7.01 -7.00 3.62
CA ARG A 156 6.19 -7.21 4.81
C ARG A 156 5.75 -8.67 4.84
N GLU A 157 5.99 -9.33 5.94
CA GLU A 157 5.55 -10.69 6.22
C GLU A 157 4.69 -10.69 7.48
N VAL A 158 3.55 -11.34 7.44
CA VAL A 158 2.66 -11.48 8.60
C VAL A 158 2.18 -12.91 8.67
N PHE A 159 2.37 -13.54 9.82
CA PHE A 159 1.77 -14.81 10.19
C PHE A 159 0.68 -14.57 11.22
N GLY A 160 -0.50 -15.09 10.98
CA GLY A 160 -1.66 -14.96 11.86
C GLY A 160 -2.23 -16.33 12.22
N ILE A 161 -2.75 -16.44 13.44
CA ILE A 161 -3.54 -17.59 13.90
C ILE A 161 -4.91 -17.07 14.31
N GLY A 162 -5.97 -17.65 13.76
CA GLY A 162 -7.36 -17.34 14.07
C GLY A 162 -8.07 -18.50 14.75
N ALA A 163 -8.89 -18.20 15.76
CA ALA A 163 -9.80 -19.15 16.36
C ALA A 163 -11.25 -18.67 16.16
N GLN A 164 -12.12 -19.55 15.65
CA GLN A 164 -13.54 -19.27 15.43
C GLN A 164 -14.41 -20.18 16.27
N LEU A 165 -15.23 -19.59 17.12
CA LEU A 165 -16.24 -20.30 17.91
C LEU A 165 -17.62 -20.01 17.31
N LYS A 166 -18.38 -21.06 16.94
CA LYS A 166 -19.79 -20.94 16.61
C LYS A 166 -20.58 -21.07 17.89
N LEU A 167 -21.21 -19.99 18.33
CA LEU A 167 -22.21 -20.01 19.40
C LEU A 167 -23.56 -20.34 18.76
N ASN A 168 -24.16 -21.47 19.15
CA ASN A 168 -25.52 -21.87 18.75
C ASN A 168 -26.56 -21.19 19.64
#